data_a1ee33afffdfd72675ab02fb894957a0
#
_entry.id   a1ee33afffdfd72675ab02fb894957a0
#
_cell.length_a   1.000
_cell.length_b   1.000
_cell.length_c   1.000
_cell.angle_alpha   90.00
_cell.angle_beta   90.00
_cell.angle_gamma   90.00
#
_symmetry.space_group_name_H-M   'P 1'
#
loop_
_entity.id
_entity.type
_entity.pdbx_description
1 polymer ?
#
loop_
_entity_poly.entity_id
_entity_poly.type
_entity_poly.pdbx_seq_one_letter_code
_entity_poly.pdbx_strand_id
1 'polypeptide(L)'
;MKKLFILIVVFAITSSLFAGSLIDEASQRAIEINNKIAEQGLPWKAGVPEVFEKYEAAGISNLDSLISKWAGSRDLPEKARRDMHNYFFNDSATTRDAQLYSTQFLYFAMFDTPLPPSFIQIHTPIRDQGFHGTCWAFATVASFESALQVQKDGLTGEATIFPWELKVDSYDLSEQFVSFHDIDWDIYIESWYDPLQSDAIIQDSNMDVGGNQHFSTYNSIRYGIPLETDFPYSAFDLNPWINWNPTNNDWEDNLVHSTKTVEIYYGDELSWLGFPYGVYINSIKEALIKFGALGVSYTVPEDFYGYMEGIYIPTTNQLTGGHSVTLVGWLDMDAVKALGWVSPDATSVEVNDPFTGLTWYATEFWVIKNSWGDWGWNGYYVVPMVSEELYNFSATYGFGITPWMIEYRAMYVPLFEENYALTEDADFNDDGYVNEEDYQLLMEHMFTYDSNYDISIPRDGYVDHEDVTRFLMIWNSAD
;
A
#
# COMPACT_ATOMS: atom_id res chain seq x y z
N MET A 1 -23.43 -39.53 37.73
CA MET A 1 -22.63 -39.34 36.50
C MET A 1 -23.47 -39.19 35.22
N LYS A 2 -24.49 -40.02 34.94
CA LYS A 2 -25.32 -39.88 33.71
C LYS A 2 -26.12 -38.58 33.60
N LYS A 3 -26.57 -37.96 34.70
CA LYS A 3 -27.31 -36.69 34.69
C LYS A 3 -26.41 -35.46 34.44
N LEU A 4 -25.13 -35.55 34.80
CA LEU A 4 -24.16 -34.46 34.56
C LEU A 4 -23.73 -34.40 33.07
N PHE A 5 -23.61 -35.57 32.42
CA PHE A 5 -23.27 -35.68 31.02
C PHE A 5 -24.35 -35.14 30.07
N ILE A 6 -25.62 -35.35 30.43
CA ILE A 6 -26.75 -34.81 29.66
C ILE A 6 -26.83 -33.29 29.80
N LEU A 7 -26.47 -32.72 30.95
CA LEU A 7 -26.49 -31.27 31.15
C LEU A 7 -25.38 -30.58 30.34
N ILE A 8 -24.17 -31.17 30.24
CA ILE A 8 -23.07 -30.65 29.47
C ILE A 8 -23.35 -30.71 27.95
N VAL A 9 -23.96 -31.80 27.49
CA VAL A 9 -24.34 -31.94 26.07
C VAL A 9 -25.48 -30.99 25.70
N VAL A 10 -26.46 -30.78 26.59
CA VAL A 10 -27.53 -29.80 26.36
C VAL A 10 -26.98 -28.36 26.39
N PHE A 11 -26.02 -28.05 27.25
CA PHE A 11 -25.38 -26.74 27.27
C PHE A 11 -24.48 -26.49 26.02
N ALA A 12 -23.77 -27.54 25.55
CA ALA A 12 -22.99 -27.45 24.31
C ALA A 12 -23.87 -27.32 23.05
N ILE A 13 -25.03 -28.00 23.04
CA ILE A 13 -26.01 -27.90 21.94
C ILE A 13 -26.74 -26.56 21.98
N THR A 14 -27.05 -26.01 23.17
CA THR A 14 -27.69 -24.68 23.28
C THR A 14 -26.74 -23.54 23.00
N SER A 15 -25.46 -23.67 23.29
CA SER A 15 -24.47 -22.65 22.88
C SER A 15 -24.15 -22.66 21.38
N SER A 16 -24.28 -23.80 20.71
CA SER A 16 -24.16 -23.86 19.24
C SER A 16 -25.43 -23.42 18.49
N LEU A 17 -26.61 -23.39 19.18
CA LEU A 17 -27.88 -22.92 18.61
C LEU A 17 -28.09 -21.41 18.75
N PHE A 18 -27.17 -20.67 19.42
CA PHE A 18 -27.22 -19.24 19.62
C PHE A 18 -25.96 -18.49 19.09
N ALA A 19 -25.04 -19.17 18.44
CA ALA A 19 -24.04 -18.49 17.62
C ALA A 19 -24.76 -18.07 16.33
N GLY A 20 -25.06 -16.78 16.18
CA GLY A 20 -25.53 -16.20 14.93
C GLY A 20 -24.58 -16.58 13.79
N SER A 21 -25.08 -16.64 12.55
CA SER A 21 -24.20 -16.83 11.41
C SER A 21 -23.31 -15.59 11.22
N LEU A 22 -22.20 -15.73 10.49
CA LEU A 22 -21.34 -14.60 10.12
C LEU A 22 -22.17 -13.48 9.48
N ILE A 23 -23.08 -13.85 8.58
CA ILE A 23 -23.98 -12.94 7.86
C ILE A 23 -24.97 -12.26 8.81
N ASP A 24 -25.55 -13.01 9.79
CA ASP A 24 -26.48 -12.44 10.76
C ASP A 24 -25.79 -11.39 11.64
N GLU A 25 -24.58 -11.68 12.12
CA GLU A 25 -23.81 -10.76 12.93
C GLU A 25 -23.40 -9.52 12.13
N ALA A 26 -22.90 -9.69 10.92
CA ALA A 26 -22.55 -8.59 10.02
C ALA A 26 -23.76 -7.71 9.67
N SER A 27 -24.94 -8.34 9.48
CA SER A 27 -26.18 -7.61 9.20
C SER A 27 -26.60 -6.73 10.38
N GLN A 28 -26.51 -7.21 11.60
CA GLN A 28 -26.83 -6.41 12.78
C GLN A 28 -25.88 -5.22 12.94
N ARG A 29 -24.56 -5.45 12.79
CA ARG A 29 -23.56 -4.36 12.87
C ARG A 29 -23.73 -3.35 11.73
N ALA A 30 -24.06 -3.79 10.52
CA ALA A 30 -24.33 -2.87 9.40
C ALA A 30 -25.52 -1.94 9.68
N ILE A 31 -26.57 -2.41 10.35
CA ILE A 31 -27.69 -1.57 10.78
C ILE A 31 -27.22 -0.52 11.78
N GLU A 32 -26.42 -0.90 12.77
CA GLU A 32 -25.88 0.03 13.78
C GLU A 32 -24.97 1.08 13.14
N ILE A 33 -24.12 0.66 12.21
CA ILE A 33 -23.25 1.58 11.47
C ILE A 33 -24.06 2.55 10.63
N ASN A 34 -25.08 2.08 9.88
CA ASN A 34 -25.95 2.97 9.08
C ASN A 34 -26.72 3.99 9.93
N ASN A 35 -27.10 3.63 11.17
CA ASN A 35 -27.69 4.60 12.07
C ASN A 35 -26.71 5.73 12.41
N LYS A 36 -25.47 5.40 12.71
CA LYS A 36 -24.40 6.40 12.98
C LYS A 36 -24.09 7.23 11.74
N ILE A 37 -24.03 6.61 10.55
CA ILE A 37 -23.84 7.29 9.27
C ILE A 37 -24.95 8.35 9.08
N ALA A 38 -26.20 7.96 9.31
CA ALA A 38 -27.36 8.86 9.16
C ALA A 38 -27.34 9.99 10.21
N GLU A 39 -27.00 9.68 11.47
CA GLU A 39 -26.89 10.68 12.54
C GLU A 39 -25.79 11.71 12.27
N GLN A 40 -24.67 11.28 11.68
CA GLN A 40 -23.51 12.12 11.36
C GLN A 40 -23.59 12.73 9.96
N GLY A 41 -24.56 12.33 9.12
CA GLY A 41 -24.72 12.82 7.75
C GLY A 41 -23.59 12.41 6.80
N LEU A 42 -22.98 11.23 7.02
CA LEU A 42 -21.82 10.79 6.26
C LEU A 42 -22.20 10.25 4.87
N PRO A 43 -21.33 10.45 3.85
CA PRO A 43 -21.64 10.13 2.45
C PRO A 43 -21.25 8.71 2.06
N TRP A 44 -21.56 7.70 2.88
CA TRP A 44 -21.31 6.29 2.58
C TRP A 44 -22.39 5.38 3.15
N LYS A 45 -22.35 4.12 2.80
CA LYS A 45 -23.31 3.09 3.22
C LYS A 45 -22.59 1.86 3.74
N ALA A 46 -23.12 1.30 4.82
CA ALA A 46 -22.71 0.01 5.33
C ALA A 46 -23.68 -1.09 4.90
N GLY A 47 -23.17 -2.32 4.77
CA GLY A 47 -23.94 -3.50 4.43
C GLY A 47 -23.19 -4.79 4.78
N VAL A 48 -23.64 -5.90 4.22
CA VAL A 48 -22.97 -7.20 4.29
C VAL A 48 -22.36 -7.47 2.92
N PRO A 49 -21.05 -7.49 2.79
CA PRO A 49 -20.35 -7.80 1.53
C PRO A 49 -20.71 -9.21 1.03
N GLU A 50 -20.89 -9.39 -0.27
CA GLU A 50 -21.24 -10.69 -0.89
C GLU A 50 -20.18 -11.77 -0.60
N VAL A 51 -18.93 -11.37 -0.46
CA VAL A 51 -17.83 -12.28 -0.12
C VAL A 51 -18.07 -13.04 1.19
N PHE A 52 -18.88 -12.53 2.12
CA PHE A 52 -19.18 -13.19 3.38
C PHE A 52 -19.95 -14.52 3.21
N GLU A 53 -20.70 -14.68 2.12
CA GLU A 53 -21.33 -15.98 1.78
C GLU A 53 -20.26 -17.06 1.51
N LYS A 54 -19.17 -16.70 0.82
CA LYS A 54 -18.04 -17.61 0.57
C LYS A 54 -17.34 -17.99 1.88
N TYR A 55 -17.13 -17.02 2.77
CA TYR A 55 -16.47 -17.25 4.06
C TYR A 55 -17.32 -18.13 4.98
N GLU A 56 -18.61 -17.88 5.05
CA GLU A 56 -19.53 -18.74 5.84
C GLU A 56 -19.59 -20.16 5.28
N ALA A 57 -19.64 -20.32 3.95
CA ALA A 57 -19.59 -21.62 3.28
C ALA A 57 -18.26 -22.36 3.54
N ALA A 58 -17.17 -21.65 3.72
CA ALA A 58 -15.85 -22.20 4.13
C ALA A 58 -15.76 -22.53 5.63
N GLY A 59 -16.83 -22.28 6.40
CA GLY A 59 -16.90 -22.60 7.83
C GLY A 59 -16.45 -21.49 8.76
N ILE A 60 -16.22 -20.28 8.26
CA ILE A 60 -15.89 -19.10 9.06
C ILE A 60 -17.19 -18.52 9.60
N SER A 61 -17.35 -18.54 10.92
CA SER A 61 -18.60 -18.17 11.59
C SER A 61 -18.46 -17.03 12.60
N ASN A 62 -17.26 -16.45 12.74
CA ASN A 62 -16.97 -15.39 13.70
C ASN A 62 -16.44 -14.15 12.99
N LEU A 63 -17.19 -13.07 13.04
CA LEU A 63 -16.88 -11.82 12.38
C LEU A 63 -15.63 -11.13 12.95
N ASP A 64 -15.47 -11.11 14.29
CA ASP A 64 -14.30 -10.49 14.90
C ASP A 64 -13.01 -11.22 14.53
N SER A 65 -13.06 -12.55 14.42
CA SER A 65 -11.93 -13.35 13.96
C SER A 65 -11.57 -13.04 12.51
N LEU A 66 -12.56 -12.87 11.63
CA LEU A 66 -12.37 -12.50 10.23
C LEU A 66 -11.74 -11.11 10.13
N ILE A 67 -12.30 -10.12 10.81
CA ILE A 67 -11.81 -8.74 10.81
C ILE A 67 -10.36 -8.69 11.33
N SER A 68 -10.05 -9.43 12.39
CA SER A 68 -8.68 -9.51 12.94
C SER A 68 -7.68 -10.11 11.94
N LYS A 69 -8.10 -11.07 11.11
CA LYS A 69 -7.25 -11.64 10.04
C LYS A 69 -7.08 -10.66 8.87
N TRP A 70 -8.13 -9.96 8.51
CA TRP A 70 -8.06 -8.96 7.44
C TRP A 70 -7.10 -7.81 7.76
N ALA A 71 -6.92 -7.48 9.03
CA ALA A 71 -5.97 -6.49 9.51
C ALA A 71 -4.58 -7.11 9.78
N GLY A 72 -3.94 -7.67 8.76
CA GLY A 72 -2.69 -8.42 8.85
C GLY A 72 -1.40 -7.60 8.69
N SER A 73 -1.48 -6.29 8.44
CA SER A 73 -0.28 -5.45 8.31
C SER A 73 0.31 -5.13 9.68
N ARG A 74 1.63 -5.25 9.81
CA ARG A 74 2.37 -4.93 11.04
C ARG A 74 3.13 -3.63 10.89
N ASP A 75 3.06 -2.82 11.93
CA ASP A 75 3.86 -1.60 12.04
C ASP A 75 5.32 -1.93 12.35
N LEU A 76 6.21 -1.31 11.59
CA LEU A 76 7.60 -1.22 12.01
C LEU A 76 7.72 -0.09 13.04
N PRO A 77 8.33 -0.36 14.19
CA PRO A 77 8.71 0.73 15.10
C PRO A 77 9.56 1.75 14.33
N GLU A 78 9.28 3.05 14.52
CA GLU A 78 10.04 4.15 13.91
C GLU A 78 11.55 4.01 14.17
N LYS A 79 11.93 3.54 15.38
CA LYS A 79 13.31 3.22 15.71
C LYS A 79 13.90 2.16 14.78
N ALA A 80 13.14 1.12 14.40
CA ALA A 80 13.60 0.08 13.52
C ALA A 80 13.90 0.62 12.12
N ARG A 81 13.05 1.47 11.55
CA ARG A 81 13.31 2.14 10.27
C ARG A 81 14.54 3.02 10.30
N ARG A 82 14.72 3.80 11.38
CA ARG A 82 15.89 4.66 11.56
C ARG A 82 17.17 3.86 11.76
N ASP A 83 17.12 2.78 12.54
CA ASP A 83 18.26 1.91 12.77
C ASP A 83 18.62 1.16 11.48
N MET A 84 17.64 0.80 10.63
CA MET A 84 17.84 0.31 9.26
C MET A 84 18.61 1.32 8.42
N HIS A 85 18.08 2.51 8.30
CA HIS A 85 18.71 3.57 7.54
C HIS A 85 20.16 3.79 8.01
N ASN A 86 20.41 3.89 9.32
CA ASN A 86 21.72 4.08 9.88
C ASN A 86 22.66 2.89 9.68
N TYR A 87 22.15 1.65 9.77
CA TYR A 87 22.92 0.44 9.56
C TYR A 87 23.44 0.36 8.12
N PHE A 88 22.59 0.69 7.15
CA PHE A 88 22.91 0.56 5.73
C PHE A 88 23.69 1.73 5.15
N PHE A 89 23.52 2.92 5.68
CA PHE A 89 24.24 4.11 5.18
C PHE A 89 25.52 4.46 5.96
N ASN A 90 25.71 3.91 7.17
CA ASN A 90 26.83 4.30 8.04
C ASN A 90 27.84 3.21 8.35
N ASP A 91 27.60 1.97 7.99
CA ASP A 91 28.55 0.90 8.31
C ASP A 91 28.91 0.06 7.09
N SER A 92 30.14 -0.46 7.09
CA SER A 92 30.74 -1.31 6.07
C SER A 92 30.04 -2.66 5.92
N ALA A 93 28.73 -2.63 5.71
CA ALA A 93 27.97 -3.78 5.26
C ALA A 93 28.58 -4.33 3.97
N THR A 94 28.57 -5.63 3.80
CA THR A 94 29.09 -6.28 2.62
C THR A 94 28.51 -5.65 1.37
N THR A 95 29.28 -5.45 0.34
CA THR A 95 28.94 -4.79 -0.94
C THR A 95 27.57 -5.17 -1.52
N ARG A 96 27.07 -6.35 -1.19
CA ARG A 96 25.76 -6.86 -1.64
C ARG A 96 24.58 -6.25 -0.87
N ASP A 97 24.74 -6.04 0.42
CA ASP A 97 23.68 -5.46 1.27
C ASP A 97 23.60 -3.94 1.06
N ALA A 98 24.74 -3.28 0.86
CA ALA A 98 24.78 -1.88 0.48
C ALA A 98 24.09 -1.62 -0.88
N GLN A 99 24.20 -2.52 -1.86
CA GLN A 99 23.48 -2.42 -3.14
C GLN A 99 21.96 -2.53 -3.00
N LEU A 100 21.46 -3.33 -2.06
CA LEU A 100 20.01 -3.47 -1.84
C LEU A 100 19.37 -2.18 -1.32
N TYR A 101 20.09 -1.39 -0.54
CA TYR A 101 19.57 -0.16 0.09
C TYR A 101 19.92 1.12 -0.66
N SER A 102 20.93 1.10 -1.51
CA SER A 102 21.16 2.15 -2.52
C SER A 102 20.08 2.17 -3.61
N THR A 103 19.13 1.23 -3.54
CA THR A 103 18.03 1.08 -4.49
C THR A 103 16.73 1.77 -4.06
N GLN A 104 16.69 2.34 -2.86
CA GLN A 104 15.55 3.14 -2.41
C GLN A 104 15.78 4.60 -2.74
N PHE A 105 14.82 5.26 -3.36
CA PHE A 105 14.89 6.69 -3.47
C PHE A 105 13.59 7.37 -3.07
N LEU A 106 13.76 8.50 -2.42
CA LEU A 106 12.65 9.36 -2.03
C LEU A 106 12.21 10.16 -3.25
N TYR A 107 10.96 10.02 -3.63
CA TYR A 107 10.38 10.75 -4.74
C TYR A 107 9.66 12.00 -4.25
N PHE A 108 10.00 13.12 -4.85
CA PHE A 108 9.37 14.41 -4.58
C PHE A 108 8.99 15.11 -5.87
N ALA A 109 7.75 15.57 -5.97
CA ALA A 109 7.36 16.56 -6.94
C ALA A 109 7.74 17.94 -6.42
N MET A 110 8.70 18.57 -7.05
CA MET A 110 9.15 19.92 -6.62
C MET A 110 8.38 21.06 -7.26
N PHE A 111 7.52 20.79 -8.24
CA PHE A 111 6.74 21.77 -8.97
C PHE A 111 5.28 21.38 -9.08
N ASP A 112 4.40 22.41 -9.16
CA ASP A 112 2.99 22.24 -9.46
C ASP A 112 2.82 21.79 -10.92
N THR A 113 2.95 20.50 -11.18
CA THR A 113 2.60 19.94 -12.48
C THR A 113 1.08 19.91 -12.59
N PRO A 114 0.48 20.40 -13.69
CA PRO A 114 -0.97 20.30 -13.88
C PRO A 114 -1.40 18.84 -13.96
N LEU A 115 -1.98 18.34 -12.87
CA LEU A 115 -2.50 16.98 -12.78
C LEU A 115 -3.97 16.94 -13.21
N PRO A 116 -4.46 15.85 -13.80
CA PRO A 116 -5.87 15.73 -14.13
C PRO A 116 -6.74 15.78 -12.87
N PRO A 117 -7.97 16.32 -12.95
CA PRO A 117 -8.87 16.43 -11.79
C PRO A 117 -9.19 15.07 -11.15
N SER A 118 -9.35 14.04 -11.98
CA SER A 118 -9.52 12.63 -11.57
C SER A 118 -8.63 11.75 -12.43
N PHE A 119 -8.13 10.65 -11.86
CA PHE A 119 -7.27 9.72 -12.57
C PHE A 119 -7.35 8.33 -11.92
N ILE A 120 -7.41 7.30 -12.74
CA ILE A 120 -7.26 5.90 -12.31
C ILE A 120 -6.13 5.27 -13.10
N GLN A 121 -5.18 4.66 -12.41
CA GLN A 121 -4.05 3.96 -13.01
C GLN A 121 -4.45 2.54 -13.46
N ILE A 122 -3.79 2.04 -14.49
CA ILE A 122 -3.87 0.63 -14.91
C ILE A 122 -3.47 -0.27 -13.73
N HIS A 123 -4.24 -1.31 -13.52
CA HIS A 123 -3.97 -2.31 -12.45
C HIS A 123 -4.63 -3.66 -12.78
N THR A 124 -4.25 -4.69 -12.04
CA THR A 124 -4.81 -6.04 -12.20
C THR A 124 -6.15 -6.22 -11.48
N PRO A 125 -6.90 -7.29 -11.79
CA PRO A 125 -8.19 -7.58 -11.14
C PRO A 125 -8.11 -7.65 -9.62
N ILE A 126 -9.27 -7.49 -8.97
CA ILE A 126 -9.41 -7.68 -7.51
C ILE A 126 -9.10 -9.14 -7.16
N ARG A 127 -8.31 -9.31 -6.12
CA ARG A 127 -7.97 -10.61 -5.53
C ARG A 127 -8.62 -10.76 -4.15
N ASP A 128 -8.58 -11.99 -3.61
CA ASP A 128 -9.20 -12.33 -2.32
C ASP A 128 -8.17 -13.03 -1.42
N GLN A 129 -7.68 -12.30 -0.39
CA GLN A 129 -6.74 -12.85 0.59
C GLN A 129 -7.35 -13.93 1.49
N GLY A 130 -8.67 -14.08 1.45
CA GLY A 130 -9.37 -15.09 2.25
C GLY A 130 -9.23 -14.87 3.75
N PHE A 131 -9.05 -15.96 4.48
CA PHE A 131 -8.94 -15.96 5.93
C PHE A 131 -7.49 -15.93 6.42
N HIS A 132 -6.65 -15.10 5.78
CA HIS A 132 -5.24 -14.97 6.12
C HIS A 132 -4.82 -13.50 6.30
N GLY A 133 -3.84 -13.26 7.18
CA GLY A 133 -3.29 -11.94 7.45
C GLY A 133 -2.25 -11.48 6.40
N THR A 134 -2.55 -11.63 5.11
CA THR A 134 -1.61 -11.45 3.98
C THR A 134 -1.85 -10.20 3.14
N CYS A 135 -2.61 -9.24 3.64
CA CYS A 135 -2.92 -8.00 2.92
C CYS A 135 -1.68 -7.28 2.37
N TRP A 136 -0.57 -7.32 3.08
CA TRP A 136 0.71 -6.75 2.70
C TRP A 136 1.32 -7.43 1.46
N ALA A 137 1.18 -8.75 1.31
CA ALA A 137 1.60 -9.47 0.13
C ALA A 137 0.75 -9.10 -1.09
N PHE A 138 -0.58 -9.03 -0.92
CA PHE A 138 -1.51 -8.61 -1.97
C PHE A 138 -1.26 -7.18 -2.44
N ALA A 139 -1.00 -6.27 -1.52
CA ALA A 139 -0.70 -4.89 -1.86
C ALA A 139 0.66 -4.76 -2.60
N THR A 140 1.67 -5.54 -2.20
CA THR A 140 2.95 -5.60 -2.89
C THR A 140 2.79 -6.15 -4.30
N VAL A 141 2.16 -7.31 -4.47
CA VAL A 141 1.95 -7.94 -5.78
C VAL A 141 1.13 -7.04 -6.70
N ALA A 142 0.03 -6.46 -6.21
CA ALA A 142 -0.79 -5.56 -7.04
C ALA A 142 -0.03 -4.31 -7.48
N SER A 143 0.87 -3.76 -6.64
CA SER A 143 1.75 -2.65 -7.02
C SER A 143 2.77 -3.10 -8.09
N PHE A 144 3.36 -4.30 -7.93
CA PHE A 144 4.29 -4.88 -8.90
C PHE A 144 3.65 -5.07 -10.27
N GLU A 145 2.48 -5.69 -10.30
CA GLU A 145 1.74 -5.96 -11.55
C GLU A 145 1.36 -4.67 -12.27
N SER A 146 0.86 -3.66 -11.53
CA SER A 146 0.58 -2.34 -12.11
C SER A 146 1.84 -1.66 -12.64
N ALA A 147 2.93 -1.73 -11.89
CA ALA A 147 4.20 -1.14 -12.31
C ALA A 147 4.77 -1.82 -13.58
N LEU A 148 4.62 -3.13 -13.73
CA LEU A 148 4.96 -3.85 -14.96
C LEU A 148 4.12 -3.38 -16.14
N GLN A 149 2.80 -3.24 -15.95
CA GLN A 149 1.88 -2.75 -16.99
C GLN A 149 2.25 -1.34 -17.45
N VAL A 150 2.63 -0.46 -16.52
CA VAL A 150 3.01 0.92 -16.83
C VAL A 150 4.41 0.98 -17.43
N GLN A 151 5.41 0.39 -16.77
CA GLN A 151 6.83 0.61 -17.09
C GLN A 151 7.36 -0.32 -18.20
N LYS A 152 6.85 -1.56 -18.29
CA LYS A 152 7.27 -2.53 -19.32
C LYS A 152 6.35 -2.52 -20.53
N ASP A 153 5.03 -2.51 -20.32
CA ASP A 153 4.05 -2.58 -21.41
C ASP A 153 3.69 -1.20 -21.96
N GLY A 154 4.08 -0.12 -21.26
CA GLY A 154 3.75 1.26 -21.65
C GLY A 154 2.26 1.57 -21.58
N LEU A 155 1.51 0.84 -20.75
CA LEU A 155 0.10 1.12 -20.50
C LEU A 155 -0.01 2.35 -19.58
N THR A 156 -1.10 3.08 -19.71
CA THR A 156 -1.35 4.27 -18.90
C THR A 156 -2.78 4.28 -18.39
N GLY A 157 -2.95 4.84 -17.19
CA GLY A 157 -4.25 5.14 -16.66
C GLY A 157 -4.95 6.29 -17.40
N GLU A 158 -6.17 6.57 -17.03
CA GLU A 158 -6.97 7.64 -17.62
C GLU A 158 -7.95 8.27 -16.62
N ALA A 159 -8.59 9.37 -17.05
CA ALA A 159 -9.57 10.09 -16.27
C ALA A 159 -10.95 9.39 -16.32
N THR A 160 -11.04 8.20 -15.73
CA THR A 160 -12.33 7.51 -15.48
C THR A 160 -12.75 7.65 -14.02
N ILE A 161 -14.04 7.43 -13.75
CA ILE A 161 -14.57 7.38 -12.38
C ILE A 161 -14.83 5.94 -11.90
N PHE A 162 -14.60 4.95 -12.78
CA PHE A 162 -14.85 3.54 -12.50
C PHE A 162 -13.53 2.75 -12.55
N PRO A 163 -12.90 2.47 -11.40
CA PRO A 163 -11.58 1.83 -11.40
C PRO A 163 -11.56 0.47 -12.08
N TRP A 164 -12.65 -0.29 -12.06
CA TRP A 164 -12.72 -1.60 -12.73
C TRP A 164 -12.68 -1.55 -14.26
N GLU A 165 -12.83 -0.37 -14.88
CA GLU A 165 -12.67 -0.20 -16.33
C GLU A 165 -11.20 -0.23 -16.75
N LEU A 166 -10.28 0.08 -15.84
CA LEU A 166 -8.84 0.09 -16.08
C LEU A 166 -8.10 -1.12 -15.53
N LYS A 167 -8.82 -2.19 -15.19
CA LYS A 167 -8.19 -3.45 -14.83
C LYS A 167 -7.76 -4.22 -16.08
N VAL A 168 -6.50 -4.65 -16.11
CA VAL A 168 -5.90 -5.43 -17.18
C VAL A 168 -5.24 -6.67 -16.60
N ASP A 169 -5.62 -7.84 -17.09
CA ASP A 169 -5.13 -9.13 -16.61
C ASP A 169 -3.94 -9.60 -17.46
N SER A 170 -2.84 -8.85 -17.43
CA SER A 170 -1.62 -9.16 -18.17
C SER A 170 -0.53 -9.80 -17.33
N TYR A 171 -0.60 -9.62 -16.02
CA TYR A 171 0.31 -10.21 -15.04
C TYR A 171 -0.47 -10.87 -13.92
N ASP A 172 0.03 -11.98 -13.42
CA ASP A 172 -0.55 -12.76 -12.33
C ASP A 172 0.59 -13.35 -11.50
N LEU A 173 1.11 -12.53 -10.56
CA LEU A 173 2.24 -12.89 -9.71
C LEU A 173 1.75 -13.49 -8.39
N SER A 174 2.59 -14.30 -7.75
CA SER A 174 2.21 -15.09 -6.59
C SER A 174 2.22 -14.33 -5.28
N GLU A 175 1.06 -14.05 -4.72
CA GLU A 175 0.90 -13.58 -3.34
C GLU A 175 1.28 -14.67 -2.33
N GLN A 176 1.08 -15.93 -2.67
CA GLN A 176 1.51 -17.08 -1.85
C GLN A 176 3.02 -17.05 -1.60
N PHE A 177 3.81 -16.87 -2.67
CA PHE A 177 5.26 -16.79 -2.58
C PHE A 177 5.72 -15.61 -1.73
N VAL A 178 5.18 -14.42 -1.98
CA VAL A 178 5.48 -13.22 -1.20
C VAL A 178 5.15 -13.43 0.27
N SER A 179 4.02 -14.07 0.59
CA SER A 179 3.58 -14.34 1.96
C SER A 179 4.55 -15.20 2.77
N PHE A 180 5.32 -16.04 2.11
CA PHE A 180 6.30 -16.91 2.77
C PHE A 180 7.72 -16.32 2.77
N HIS A 181 8.03 -15.40 1.86
CA HIS A 181 9.34 -14.77 1.72
C HIS A 181 9.36 -13.31 2.16
N ASP A 182 8.53 -12.94 3.11
CA ASP A 182 8.37 -11.54 3.51
C ASP A 182 9.65 -10.93 4.07
N ILE A 183 10.48 -11.70 4.75
CA ILE A 183 11.55 -11.10 5.53
C ILE A 183 12.82 -11.93 5.39
N ASP A 184 13.93 -11.25 5.08
CA ASP A 184 15.25 -11.75 5.43
C ASP A 184 15.44 -11.52 6.93
N TRP A 185 14.95 -12.48 7.71
CA TRP A 185 14.94 -12.41 9.16
C TRP A 185 16.34 -12.36 9.77
N ASP A 186 17.36 -12.87 9.09
CA ASP A 186 18.72 -12.85 9.59
C ASP A 186 19.23 -11.41 9.70
N ILE A 187 18.93 -10.55 8.72
CA ILE A 187 19.27 -9.13 8.76
C ILE A 187 18.42 -8.38 9.79
N TYR A 188 17.14 -8.73 9.89
CA TYR A 188 16.20 -8.05 10.76
C TYR A 188 16.41 -8.38 12.25
N ILE A 189 16.72 -9.63 12.57
CA ILE A 189 16.85 -10.13 13.94
C ILE A 189 18.16 -9.67 14.59
N GLU A 190 19.26 -9.65 13.85
CA GLU A 190 20.55 -9.28 14.43
C GLU A 190 20.60 -7.81 14.87
N SER A 191 19.78 -6.95 14.28
CA SER A 191 19.87 -5.52 14.53
C SER A 191 18.78 -4.92 15.45
N TRP A 192 17.54 -5.49 15.56
CA TRP A 192 16.41 -4.72 16.12
C TRP A 192 15.45 -5.42 17.04
N TYR A 193 15.41 -6.73 17.07
CA TYR A 193 14.45 -7.45 17.89
C TYR A 193 15.09 -8.03 19.16
N ASP A 194 14.30 -8.12 20.24
CA ASP A 194 14.65 -8.90 21.41
C ASP A 194 14.90 -10.36 20.96
N PRO A 195 16.10 -10.92 21.20
CA PRO A 195 16.43 -12.29 20.83
C PRO A 195 15.44 -13.33 21.36
N LEU A 196 14.70 -13.01 22.41
CA LEU A 196 13.67 -13.89 22.98
C LEU A 196 12.37 -13.91 22.16
N GLN A 197 12.15 -12.92 21.27
CA GLN A 197 11.01 -12.89 20.36
C GLN A 197 11.35 -13.38 18.94
N SER A 198 12.62 -13.41 18.61
CA SER A 198 13.11 -13.79 17.28
C SER A 198 12.78 -15.22 16.93
N ASP A 199 12.97 -16.17 17.86
CA ASP A 199 12.69 -17.58 17.62
C ASP A 199 11.19 -17.87 17.37
N ALA A 200 10.30 -17.11 18.01
CA ALA A 200 8.86 -17.24 17.80
C ALA A 200 8.45 -16.73 16.40
N ILE A 201 9.12 -15.72 15.90
CA ILE A 201 8.78 -15.10 14.62
C ILE A 201 9.32 -15.92 13.45
N ILE A 202 10.51 -16.51 13.56
CA ILE A 202 11.08 -17.43 12.55
C ILE A 202 10.22 -18.69 12.41
N GLN A 203 9.68 -19.20 13.51
CA GLN A 203 8.82 -20.39 13.50
C GLN A 203 7.42 -20.12 12.95
N ASP A 204 6.99 -18.86 12.97
CA ASP A 204 5.68 -18.41 12.55
C ASP A 204 5.68 -17.62 11.22
N SER A 205 6.74 -17.70 10.42
CA SER A 205 6.74 -17.14 9.05
C SER A 205 5.76 -17.91 8.17
N ASN A 206 4.50 -17.73 8.45
CA ASN A 206 3.38 -18.31 7.72
C ASN A 206 2.39 -17.19 7.38
N MET A 207 1.45 -17.49 6.50
CA MET A 207 0.43 -16.54 6.03
C MET A 207 -0.41 -15.89 7.14
N ASP A 208 -0.33 -16.39 8.38
CA ASP A 208 -1.19 -15.98 9.48
C ASP A 208 -0.60 -14.96 10.44
N VAL A 209 0.69 -14.66 10.33
CA VAL A 209 1.36 -13.76 11.30
C VAL A 209 1.35 -12.29 10.93
N GLY A 210 0.85 -11.96 9.74
CA GLY A 210 0.93 -10.62 9.18
C GLY A 210 2.36 -10.27 8.76
N GLY A 211 2.53 -9.18 8.04
CA GLY A 211 3.81 -8.72 7.51
C GLY A 211 3.81 -7.22 7.26
N ASN A 212 4.82 -6.77 6.52
CA ASN A 212 4.99 -5.37 6.21
C ASN A 212 5.40 -5.19 4.75
N GLN A 213 4.69 -4.31 4.06
CA GLN A 213 4.90 -4.03 2.65
C GLN A 213 6.28 -3.44 2.32
N HIS A 214 6.88 -2.71 3.25
CA HIS A 214 8.24 -2.23 3.10
C HIS A 214 9.22 -3.38 2.83
N PHE A 215 9.16 -4.45 3.64
CA PHE A 215 10.05 -5.60 3.47
C PHE A 215 9.72 -6.42 2.24
N SER A 216 8.45 -6.69 1.97
CA SER A 216 8.07 -7.50 0.81
C SER A 216 8.51 -6.86 -0.50
N THR A 217 8.49 -5.52 -0.58
CA THR A 217 9.01 -4.79 -1.74
C THR A 217 10.52 -4.98 -1.90
N TYR A 218 11.29 -4.96 -0.80
CA TYR A 218 12.73 -5.23 -0.85
C TYR A 218 13.07 -6.69 -1.17
N ASN A 219 12.34 -7.62 -0.57
CA ASN A 219 12.55 -9.04 -0.85
C ASN A 219 12.28 -9.38 -2.31
N SER A 220 11.36 -8.65 -2.93
CA SER A 220 11.05 -8.80 -4.36
C SER A 220 12.20 -8.34 -5.27
N ILE A 221 13.03 -7.39 -4.82
CA ILE A 221 14.28 -7.04 -5.53
C ILE A 221 15.25 -8.22 -5.46
N ARG A 222 15.40 -8.81 -4.28
CA ARG A 222 16.39 -9.85 -4.02
C ARG A 222 16.01 -11.21 -4.59
N TYR A 223 14.78 -11.64 -4.36
CA TYR A 223 14.31 -12.99 -4.69
C TYR A 223 13.46 -13.03 -5.96
N GLY A 224 12.89 -11.90 -6.38
CA GLY A 224 11.87 -11.87 -7.41
C GLY A 224 10.53 -12.40 -6.92
N ILE A 225 9.54 -12.37 -7.80
CA ILE A 225 8.21 -12.93 -7.56
C ILE A 225 7.88 -13.86 -8.73
N PRO A 226 7.58 -15.15 -8.50
CA PRO A 226 7.15 -16.08 -9.52
C PRO A 226 5.69 -15.83 -9.93
N LEU A 227 5.24 -16.53 -10.96
CA LEU A 227 3.85 -16.47 -11.41
C LEU A 227 2.92 -17.16 -10.39
N GLU A 228 1.67 -16.71 -10.32
CA GLU A 228 0.62 -17.33 -9.50
C GLU A 228 0.40 -18.80 -9.88
N THR A 229 0.55 -19.15 -11.16
CA THR A 229 0.47 -20.55 -11.64
C THR A 229 1.55 -21.45 -11.05
N ASP A 230 2.68 -20.92 -10.63
CA ASP A 230 3.78 -21.66 -10.04
C ASP A 230 3.60 -21.85 -8.52
N PHE A 231 3.03 -20.86 -7.84
CA PHE A 231 2.68 -20.91 -6.42
C PHE A 231 1.27 -20.36 -6.19
N PRO A 232 0.21 -21.14 -6.48
CA PRO A 232 -1.17 -20.69 -6.38
C PRO A 232 -1.57 -20.33 -4.96
N TYR A 233 -2.23 -19.18 -4.79
CA TYR A 233 -2.73 -18.73 -3.51
C TYR A 233 -3.90 -19.55 -3.01
N SER A 234 -3.88 -19.92 -1.72
CA SER A 234 -4.95 -20.68 -1.07
C SER A 234 -5.67 -19.84 -0.01
N ALA A 235 -6.73 -19.16 -0.42
CA ALA A 235 -7.50 -18.22 0.40
C ALA A 235 -8.15 -18.84 1.65
N PHE A 236 -8.47 -20.14 1.64
CA PHE A 236 -9.24 -20.83 2.68
C PHE A 236 -8.55 -22.06 3.26
N ASP A 237 -7.28 -22.29 2.94
CA ASP A 237 -6.53 -23.38 3.54
C ASP A 237 -6.09 -23.00 4.96
N LEU A 238 -6.63 -23.66 5.95
CA LEU A 238 -6.27 -23.43 7.35
C LEU A 238 -4.92 -24.07 7.73
N ASN A 239 -4.25 -24.73 6.80
CA ASN A 239 -2.91 -25.27 6.98
C ASN A 239 -1.95 -24.78 5.91
N PRO A 240 -1.50 -23.55 6.00
CA PRO A 240 -0.68 -22.89 4.96
C PRO A 240 0.65 -23.61 4.69
N TRP A 241 1.15 -24.43 5.61
CA TRP A 241 2.39 -25.19 5.45
C TRP A 241 2.34 -26.29 4.39
N ILE A 242 1.14 -26.75 4.02
CA ILE A 242 0.97 -27.83 3.04
C ILE A 242 1.16 -27.34 1.62
N ASN A 243 0.90 -26.06 1.35
CA ASN A 243 0.85 -25.49 0.00
C ASN A 243 2.11 -24.71 -0.39
N TRP A 244 3.22 -24.90 0.32
CA TRP A 244 4.51 -24.28 0.01
C TRP A 244 5.26 -24.98 -1.14
N ASN A 245 4.70 -25.86 -1.86
CA ASN A 245 5.40 -26.53 -2.95
C ASN A 245 5.00 -25.88 -4.28
N PRO A 246 5.99 -25.51 -5.11
CA PRO A 246 5.71 -25.05 -6.46
C PRO A 246 5.01 -26.15 -7.25
N THR A 247 4.09 -25.75 -8.10
CA THR A 247 3.42 -26.66 -9.06
C THR A 247 4.31 -26.98 -10.23
N ASN A 248 5.33 -26.16 -10.48
CA ASN A 248 6.29 -26.26 -11.58
C ASN A 248 7.73 -26.33 -11.01
N ASN A 249 8.55 -27.23 -11.53
CA ASN A 249 9.95 -27.36 -11.11
C ASN A 249 10.86 -26.25 -11.67
N ASP A 250 10.43 -25.61 -12.74
CA ASP A 250 11.18 -24.55 -13.45
C ASP A 250 10.69 -23.14 -13.04
N TRP A 251 10.06 -23.00 -11.88
CA TRP A 251 9.48 -21.76 -11.38
C TRP A 251 10.53 -20.63 -11.22
N GLU A 252 11.77 -20.99 -10.92
CA GLU A 252 12.88 -20.04 -10.75
C GLU A 252 13.24 -19.33 -12.09
N ASP A 253 12.88 -19.93 -13.24
CA ASP A 253 13.14 -19.35 -14.54
C ASP A 253 12.16 -18.19 -14.86
N ASN A 254 11.07 -18.08 -14.13
CA ASN A 254 10.00 -17.09 -14.33
C ASN A 254 9.95 -15.99 -13.27
N LEU A 255 11.01 -15.82 -12.49
CA LEU A 255 11.05 -14.81 -11.45
C LEU A 255 11.07 -13.39 -12.03
N VAL A 256 10.15 -12.56 -11.55
CA VAL A 256 10.08 -11.13 -11.87
C VAL A 256 10.76 -10.34 -10.78
N HIS A 257 11.87 -9.69 -11.12
CA HIS A 257 12.61 -8.84 -10.20
C HIS A 257 12.35 -7.38 -10.53
N SER A 258 12.13 -6.56 -9.50
CA SER A 258 12.32 -5.12 -9.63
C SER A 258 13.79 -4.77 -9.40
N THR A 259 14.23 -3.65 -9.92
CA THR A 259 15.61 -3.17 -9.71
C THR A 259 15.70 -2.22 -8.53
N LYS A 260 14.66 -1.44 -8.30
CA LYS A 260 14.59 -0.41 -7.25
C LYS A 260 13.17 -0.29 -6.70
N THR A 261 13.05 0.47 -5.62
CA THR A 261 11.75 0.86 -5.05
C THR A 261 11.70 2.37 -4.89
N VAL A 262 10.68 2.98 -5.45
CA VAL A 262 10.31 4.36 -5.16
C VAL A 262 9.56 4.40 -3.85
N GLU A 263 9.95 5.25 -2.95
CA GLU A 263 9.27 5.50 -1.69
C GLU A 263 8.81 6.95 -1.62
N ILE A 264 7.53 7.14 -1.30
CA ILE A 264 6.96 8.45 -1.03
C ILE A 264 6.61 8.46 0.45
N TYR A 265 7.25 9.33 1.17
CA TYR A 265 7.20 9.32 2.62
C TYR A 265 6.67 10.64 3.19
N TYR A 266 5.67 10.51 4.05
CA TYR A 266 5.31 11.53 5.03
C TYR A 266 5.76 11.03 6.39
N GLY A 267 6.82 11.55 6.94
CA GLY A 267 7.30 11.11 8.24
C GLY A 267 7.85 12.25 9.06
N ASP A 268 7.89 12.07 10.38
CA ASP A 268 8.48 13.01 11.32
C ASP A 268 9.93 13.39 10.94
N GLU A 269 10.61 12.52 10.20
CA GLU A 269 11.97 12.76 9.72
C GLU A 269 12.05 13.77 8.58
N LEU A 270 11.00 13.92 7.77
CA LEU A 270 10.93 14.90 6.68
C LEU A 270 10.12 16.14 7.03
N SER A 271 9.37 16.14 8.13
CA SER A 271 8.66 17.33 8.62
C SER A 271 9.63 18.48 8.92
N TRP A 272 10.89 18.18 9.27
CA TRP A 272 11.93 19.19 9.47
C TRP A 272 12.39 19.83 8.14
N LEU A 273 12.19 19.19 6.98
CA LEU A 273 12.48 19.77 5.68
C LEU A 273 11.40 20.76 5.24
N GLY A 274 10.24 20.76 5.92
CA GLY A 274 9.19 21.77 5.68
C GLY A 274 8.57 21.71 4.29
N PHE A 275 8.45 20.52 3.71
CA PHE A 275 7.83 20.38 2.38
C PHE A 275 6.41 20.92 2.39
N PRO A 276 6.03 21.72 1.40
CA PRO A 276 4.66 22.18 1.24
C PRO A 276 3.70 21.00 0.98
N TYR A 277 2.47 21.15 1.46
CA TYR A 277 1.39 20.19 1.21
C TYR A 277 1.27 19.79 -0.28
N GLY A 278 1.30 20.77 -1.18
CA GLY A 278 1.21 20.54 -2.62
C GLY A 278 2.31 19.63 -3.14
N VAL A 279 3.55 19.79 -2.68
CA VAL A 279 4.68 18.93 -3.06
C VAL A 279 4.40 17.48 -2.65
N TYR A 280 3.93 17.25 -1.44
CA TYR A 280 3.67 15.90 -0.94
C TYR A 280 2.53 15.20 -1.73
N ILE A 281 1.38 15.86 -1.88
CA ILE A 281 0.23 15.30 -2.60
C ILE A 281 0.54 15.10 -4.09
N ASN A 282 1.22 16.06 -4.71
CA ASN A 282 1.63 15.95 -6.11
C ASN A 282 2.64 14.80 -6.31
N SER A 283 3.57 14.60 -5.38
CA SER A 283 4.50 13.45 -5.44
C SER A 283 3.76 12.11 -5.49
N ILE A 284 2.71 11.95 -4.68
CA ILE A 284 1.87 10.74 -4.71
C ILE A 284 1.19 10.60 -6.07
N LYS A 285 0.55 11.66 -6.55
CA LYS A 285 -0.18 11.66 -7.83
C LYS A 285 0.73 11.42 -9.03
N GLU A 286 1.87 12.07 -9.08
CA GLU A 286 2.86 11.89 -10.16
C GLU A 286 3.48 10.50 -10.14
N ALA A 287 3.87 9.99 -8.96
CA ALA A 287 4.41 8.64 -8.85
C ALA A 287 3.38 7.59 -9.31
N LEU A 288 2.10 7.79 -8.95
CA LEU A 288 1.02 6.94 -9.42
C LEU A 288 0.91 6.93 -10.95
N ILE A 289 1.03 8.08 -11.60
CA ILE A 289 1.01 8.20 -13.06
C ILE A 289 2.25 7.57 -13.70
N LYS A 290 3.44 7.88 -13.18
CA LYS A 290 4.72 7.53 -13.80
C LYS A 290 5.09 6.06 -13.59
N PHE A 291 4.88 5.54 -12.41
CA PHE A 291 5.46 4.26 -12.01
C PHE A 291 4.44 3.12 -11.89
N GLY A 292 3.18 3.44 -11.62
CA GLY A 292 2.12 2.45 -11.41
C GLY A 292 1.41 2.65 -10.06
N ALA A 293 0.51 1.75 -9.72
CA ALA A 293 -0.24 1.78 -8.48
C ALA A 293 0.68 1.63 -7.26
N LEU A 294 0.40 2.39 -6.21
CA LEU A 294 1.24 2.47 -5.02
C LEU A 294 0.74 1.54 -3.93
N GLY A 295 1.62 0.75 -3.38
CA GLY A 295 1.34 0.02 -2.16
C GLY A 295 1.36 0.94 -0.94
N VAL A 296 0.37 0.83 -0.07
CA VAL A 296 0.20 1.71 1.10
C VAL A 296 -0.41 0.95 2.27
N SER A 297 -0.10 1.39 3.48
CA SER A 297 -0.66 0.82 4.71
C SER A 297 -1.34 1.88 5.55
N TYR A 298 -2.39 1.50 6.26
CA TYR A 298 -3.11 2.36 7.21
C TYR A 298 -3.67 1.51 8.35
N THR A 299 -4.28 2.14 9.36
CA THR A 299 -4.92 1.41 10.45
C THR A 299 -6.43 1.41 10.27
N VAL A 300 -7.03 0.22 10.27
CA VAL A 300 -8.44 0.00 9.97
C VAL A 300 -9.33 0.37 11.16
N PRO A 301 -10.30 1.29 11.02
CA PRO A 301 -11.37 1.48 11.97
C PRO A 301 -12.32 0.28 12.04
N GLU A 302 -12.94 0.08 13.21
CA GLU A 302 -13.77 -1.09 13.51
C GLU A 302 -15.02 -1.22 12.61
N ASP A 303 -15.51 -0.14 12.03
CA ASP A 303 -16.68 -0.12 11.16
C ASP A 303 -16.38 -0.29 9.65
N PHE A 304 -15.08 -0.29 9.28
CA PHE A 304 -14.64 -0.34 7.87
C PHE A 304 -15.08 -1.60 7.13
N TYR A 305 -15.11 -2.77 7.81
CA TYR A 305 -15.46 -4.04 7.17
C TYR A 305 -16.86 -4.03 6.52
N GLY A 306 -17.76 -3.19 7.02
CA GLY A 306 -19.12 -3.05 6.51
C GLY A 306 -19.27 -2.05 5.37
N TYR A 307 -18.19 -1.42 4.89
CA TYR A 307 -18.26 -0.46 3.79
C TYR A 307 -18.76 -1.11 2.50
N MET A 308 -19.71 -0.45 1.81
CA MET A 308 -20.28 -0.91 0.55
C MET A 308 -20.04 0.08 -0.60
N GLU A 309 -20.29 1.37 -0.39
CA GLU A 309 -20.09 2.42 -1.39
C GLU A 309 -20.07 3.81 -0.75
N GLY A 310 -19.56 4.80 -1.48
CA GLY A 310 -19.52 6.19 -1.06
C GLY A 310 -18.13 6.62 -0.61
N ILE A 311 -18.03 7.74 0.09
CA ILE A 311 -16.77 8.28 0.62
C ILE A 311 -16.69 7.85 2.09
N TYR A 312 -15.79 6.90 2.38
CA TYR A 312 -15.65 6.37 3.72
C TYR A 312 -15.05 7.39 4.69
N ILE A 313 -15.74 7.60 5.79
CA ILE A 313 -15.31 8.40 6.94
C ILE A 313 -15.73 7.60 8.19
N PRO A 314 -14.81 7.27 9.11
CA PRO A 314 -15.13 6.43 10.26
C PRO A 314 -16.25 7.02 11.14
N THR A 315 -17.16 6.16 11.61
CA THR A 315 -18.18 6.51 12.62
C THR A 315 -17.72 6.25 14.06
N THR A 316 -16.49 5.72 14.23
CA THR A 316 -15.92 5.26 15.49
C THR A 316 -14.44 5.67 15.60
N ASN A 317 -13.94 5.76 16.80
CA ASN A 317 -12.51 5.94 17.09
C ASN A 317 -11.83 4.65 17.58
N GLN A 318 -12.47 3.50 17.35
CA GLN A 318 -11.89 2.19 17.65
C GLN A 318 -11.17 1.65 16.41
N LEU A 319 -9.98 1.11 16.63
CA LEU A 319 -9.13 0.52 15.58
C LEU A 319 -9.05 -0.99 15.76
N THR A 320 -8.96 -1.73 14.67
CA THR A 320 -8.79 -3.18 14.67
C THR A 320 -7.34 -3.61 14.46
N GLY A 321 -6.62 -2.94 13.56
CA GLY A 321 -5.22 -3.26 13.25
C GLY A 321 -4.75 -2.65 11.95
N GLY A 322 -3.49 -2.91 11.58
CA GLY A 322 -2.91 -2.44 10.33
C GLY A 322 -3.41 -3.21 9.12
N HIS A 323 -3.61 -2.53 8.00
CA HIS A 323 -4.01 -3.12 6.72
C HIS A 323 -3.20 -2.50 5.58
N SER A 324 -2.75 -3.33 4.65
CA SER A 324 -2.04 -2.90 3.45
C SER A 324 -2.93 -3.06 2.23
N VAL A 325 -2.92 -2.06 1.37
CA VAL A 325 -3.79 -1.94 0.19
C VAL A 325 -3.03 -1.29 -0.95
N THR A 326 -3.68 -1.11 -2.10
CA THR A 326 -3.05 -0.51 -3.27
C THR A 326 -3.81 0.75 -3.68
N LEU A 327 -3.15 1.90 -3.63
CA LEU A 327 -3.66 3.15 -4.16
C LEU A 327 -3.64 3.10 -5.69
N VAL A 328 -4.80 3.23 -6.31
CA VAL A 328 -4.95 3.14 -7.78
C VAL A 328 -5.37 4.45 -8.43
N GLY A 329 -5.75 5.47 -7.68
CA GLY A 329 -6.15 6.73 -8.29
C GLY A 329 -6.78 7.73 -7.33
N TRP A 330 -7.37 8.76 -7.92
CA TRP A 330 -8.12 9.77 -7.18
C TRP A 330 -9.30 10.28 -7.98
N LEU A 331 -10.30 10.81 -7.25
CA LEU A 331 -11.49 11.46 -7.76
C LEU A 331 -11.58 12.88 -7.21
N ASP A 332 -12.13 13.79 -8.00
CA ASP A 332 -12.50 15.14 -7.58
C ASP A 332 -13.98 15.23 -7.16
N MET A 333 -14.41 16.43 -6.79
CA MET A 333 -15.80 16.68 -6.41
C MET A 333 -16.79 16.40 -7.53
N ASP A 334 -16.44 16.65 -8.80
CA ASP A 334 -17.35 16.43 -9.91
C ASP A 334 -17.56 14.94 -10.19
N ALA A 335 -16.51 14.14 -10.01
CA ALA A 335 -16.57 12.68 -10.09
C ALA A 335 -17.51 12.09 -9.02
N VAL A 336 -17.34 12.46 -7.74
CA VAL A 336 -18.21 11.93 -6.66
C VAL A 336 -19.65 12.42 -6.73
N LYS A 337 -19.90 13.60 -7.32
CA LYS A 337 -21.26 14.06 -7.67
C LYS A 337 -21.87 13.22 -8.78
N ALA A 338 -21.09 12.89 -9.82
CA ALA A 338 -21.54 12.04 -10.92
C ALA A 338 -21.90 10.63 -10.45
N LEU A 339 -21.20 10.11 -9.43
CA LEU A 339 -21.52 8.85 -8.74
C LEU A 339 -22.77 8.96 -7.83
N GLY A 340 -23.25 10.18 -7.57
CA GLY A 340 -24.43 10.40 -6.71
C GLY A 340 -24.14 10.25 -5.22
N TRP A 341 -22.88 10.28 -4.80
CA TRP A 341 -22.48 10.11 -3.41
C TRP A 341 -22.63 11.38 -2.57
N VAL A 342 -22.62 12.53 -3.23
CA VAL A 342 -22.82 13.83 -2.60
C VAL A 342 -23.86 14.65 -3.37
N SER A 343 -24.39 15.70 -2.74
CA SER A 343 -25.31 16.63 -3.41
C SER A 343 -24.68 17.29 -4.63
N PRO A 344 -25.43 17.50 -5.73
CA PRO A 344 -24.92 18.22 -6.90
C PRO A 344 -24.38 19.63 -6.58
N ASP A 345 -24.88 20.26 -5.53
CA ASP A 345 -24.46 21.59 -5.09
C ASP A 345 -23.30 21.57 -4.08
N ALA A 346 -22.83 20.39 -3.66
CA ALA A 346 -21.75 20.28 -2.72
C ALA A 346 -20.44 20.81 -3.33
N THR A 347 -19.70 21.61 -2.58
CA THR A 347 -18.37 22.13 -2.99
C THR A 347 -17.24 21.38 -2.31
N SER A 348 -17.54 20.64 -1.23
CA SER A 348 -16.60 19.83 -0.45
C SER A 348 -17.37 18.79 0.36
N VAL A 349 -16.68 17.84 0.93
CA VAL A 349 -17.17 16.90 1.93
C VAL A 349 -16.58 17.27 3.29
N GLU A 350 -17.46 17.52 4.27
CA GLU A 350 -17.03 17.75 5.63
C GLU A 350 -16.56 16.43 6.27
N VAL A 351 -15.35 16.41 6.80
CA VAL A 351 -14.75 15.28 7.49
C VAL A 351 -14.54 15.63 8.94
N ASN A 352 -15.29 14.99 9.82
CA ASN A 352 -15.13 15.09 11.26
C ASN A 352 -14.36 13.87 11.75
N ASP A 353 -13.06 14.02 12.01
CA ASP A 353 -12.22 12.91 12.39
C ASP A 353 -12.49 12.47 13.85
N PRO A 354 -12.96 11.24 14.07
CA PRO A 354 -13.28 10.77 15.41
C PRO A 354 -12.06 10.48 16.28
N PHE A 355 -10.85 10.43 15.69
CA PHE A 355 -9.61 10.15 16.41
C PHE A 355 -8.95 11.41 16.97
N THR A 356 -8.89 12.46 16.15
CA THR A 356 -8.26 13.72 16.52
C THR A 356 -9.27 14.77 16.96
N GLY A 357 -10.54 14.64 16.60
CA GLY A 357 -11.59 15.63 16.79
C GLY A 357 -11.45 16.85 15.86
N LEU A 358 -10.55 16.77 14.87
CA LEU A 358 -10.38 17.83 13.88
C LEU A 358 -11.45 17.71 12.77
N THR A 359 -11.78 18.85 12.20
CA THR A 359 -12.69 18.94 11.05
C THR A 359 -11.97 19.58 9.88
N TRP A 360 -12.10 18.98 8.70
CA TRP A 360 -11.63 19.59 7.45
C TRP A 360 -12.65 19.39 6.33
N TYR A 361 -12.41 20.01 5.20
CA TYR A 361 -13.29 19.96 4.02
C TYR A 361 -12.53 19.39 2.83
N ALA A 362 -12.79 18.12 2.53
CA ALA A 362 -12.14 17.43 1.42
C ALA A 362 -12.79 17.79 0.08
N THR A 363 -11.97 18.01 -0.94
CA THR A 363 -12.39 18.26 -2.33
C THR A 363 -11.86 17.20 -3.29
N GLU A 364 -10.96 16.34 -2.83
CA GLU A 364 -10.37 15.23 -3.58
C GLU A 364 -10.34 13.97 -2.71
N PHE A 365 -10.36 12.81 -3.36
CA PHE A 365 -10.59 11.53 -2.71
C PHE A 365 -9.71 10.46 -3.34
N TRP A 366 -9.01 9.69 -2.52
CA TRP A 366 -8.23 8.56 -2.97
C TRP A 366 -9.11 7.37 -3.34
N VAL A 367 -8.77 6.67 -4.42
CA VAL A 367 -9.39 5.41 -4.83
C VAL A 367 -8.41 4.27 -4.56
N ILE A 368 -8.86 3.30 -3.80
CA ILE A 368 -8.01 2.27 -3.26
C ILE A 368 -8.56 0.89 -3.62
N LYS A 369 -7.70 0.05 -4.18
CA LYS A 369 -7.94 -1.37 -4.45
C LYS A 369 -7.70 -2.18 -3.18
N ASN A 370 -8.72 -2.94 -2.74
CA ASN A 370 -8.63 -3.85 -1.61
C ASN A 370 -8.37 -5.29 -2.06
N SER A 371 -8.09 -6.16 -1.10
CA SER A 371 -7.78 -7.59 -1.29
C SER A 371 -8.79 -8.53 -0.63
N TRP A 372 -10.06 -8.10 -0.55
CA TRP A 372 -11.15 -8.88 0.09
C TRP A 372 -12.22 -9.35 -0.90
N GLY A 373 -11.82 -9.63 -2.15
CA GLY A 373 -12.75 -10.10 -3.19
C GLY A 373 -13.87 -9.09 -3.48
N ASP A 374 -15.10 -9.59 -3.63
CA ASP A 374 -16.30 -8.79 -3.93
C ASP A 374 -16.80 -8.01 -2.69
N TRP A 375 -15.90 -7.28 -2.06
CA TRP A 375 -16.16 -6.41 -0.91
C TRP A 375 -16.26 -4.95 -1.35
N GLY A 376 -17.03 -4.15 -0.63
CA GLY A 376 -17.11 -2.71 -0.83
C GLY A 376 -17.62 -2.32 -2.23
N TRP A 377 -17.10 -1.26 -2.80
CA TRP A 377 -17.46 -0.77 -4.13
C TRP A 377 -16.75 -1.58 -5.23
N ASN A 378 -17.24 -2.77 -5.51
CA ASN A 378 -16.63 -3.74 -6.45
C ASN A 378 -15.15 -4.08 -6.13
N GLY A 379 -14.81 -4.24 -4.86
CA GLY A 379 -13.45 -4.51 -4.41
C GLY A 379 -12.62 -3.25 -4.12
N TYR A 380 -13.19 -2.07 -4.29
CA TYR A 380 -12.53 -0.78 -4.04
C TYR A 380 -13.20 -0.04 -2.89
N TYR A 381 -12.52 0.98 -2.41
CA TYR A 381 -13.11 1.98 -1.51
C TYR A 381 -12.51 3.36 -1.77
N VAL A 382 -13.20 4.38 -1.28
CA VAL A 382 -12.82 5.78 -1.49
C VAL A 382 -12.76 6.49 -0.15
N VAL A 383 -11.65 7.22 0.08
CA VAL A 383 -11.43 8.00 1.30
C VAL A 383 -11.09 9.45 0.96
N PRO A 384 -11.43 10.42 1.82
CA PRO A 384 -11.01 11.80 1.60
C PRO A 384 -9.49 11.94 1.65
N MET A 385 -8.93 12.87 0.87
CA MET A 385 -7.53 13.28 1.02
C MET A 385 -7.37 14.16 2.27
N VAL A 386 -6.19 14.13 2.85
CA VAL A 386 -5.80 15.07 3.91
C VAL A 386 -5.89 16.50 3.37
N SER A 387 -6.38 17.43 4.18
CA SER A 387 -6.35 18.85 3.80
C SER A 387 -4.98 19.48 4.11
N GLU A 388 -4.67 20.57 3.41
CA GLU A 388 -3.47 21.36 3.71
C GLU A 388 -3.44 21.84 5.17
N GLU A 389 -4.59 22.19 5.74
CA GLU A 389 -4.69 22.62 7.13
C GLU A 389 -4.32 21.48 8.10
N LEU A 390 -4.85 20.26 7.88
CA LEU A 390 -4.53 19.10 8.70
C LEU A 390 -3.06 18.68 8.53
N TYR A 391 -2.56 18.70 7.30
CA TYR A 391 -1.16 18.43 7.00
C TYR A 391 -0.22 19.38 7.76
N ASN A 392 -0.45 20.69 7.66
CA ASN A 392 0.36 21.71 8.34
C ASN A 392 0.23 21.64 9.87
N PHE A 393 -0.95 21.29 10.38
CA PHE A 393 -1.17 21.04 11.80
C PHE A 393 -0.31 19.86 12.28
N SER A 394 -0.35 18.75 11.58
CA SER A 394 0.43 17.55 11.89
C SER A 394 1.94 17.83 11.86
N ALA A 395 2.43 18.54 10.84
CA ALA A 395 3.83 18.93 10.72
C ALA A 395 4.29 19.87 11.83
N THR A 396 3.40 20.76 12.32
CA THR A 396 3.75 21.75 13.34
C THR A 396 3.81 21.17 14.76
N TYR A 397 2.92 20.24 15.06
CA TYR A 397 2.73 19.74 16.43
C TYR A 397 3.28 18.33 16.66
N GLY A 398 3.82 17.68 15.62
CA GLY A 398 4.35 16.31 15.71
C GLY A 398 3.28 15.26 15.99
N PHE A 399 2.01 15.60 15.79
CA PHE A 399 0.91 14.64 15.80
C PHE A 399 0.79 14.07 14.39
N GLY A 400 0.93 12.77 14.23
CA GLY A 400 0.73 12.13 12.94
C GLY A 400 -0.64 12.48 12.35
N ILE A 401 -0.76 12.44 11.01
CA ILE A 401 -2.05 12.38 10.33
C ILE A 401 -2.84 11.22 10.95
N THR A 402 -4.15 11.36 11.03
CA THR A 402 -5.02 10.36 11.66
C THR A 402 -4.78 8.95 11.10
N PRO A 403 -4.74 7.90 11.92
CA PRO A 403 -4.20 6.57 11.54
C PRO A 403 -5.01 5.82 10.47
N TRP A 404 -6.25 6.23 10.22
CA TRP A 404 -7.11 5.61 9.21
C TRP A 404 -6.93 6.20 7.80
N MET A 405 -6.13 7.24 7.64
CA MET A 405 -5.80 7.81 6.34
C MET A 405 -4.55 7.18 5.76
N ILE A 406 -4.53 7.00 4.44
CA ILE A 406 -3.40 6.36 3.75
C ILE A 406 -2.13 7.21 3.77
N GLU A 407 -2.26 8.52 3.87
CA GLU A 407 -1.13 9.45 3.95
C GLU A 407 -0.36 9.35 5.27
N TYR A 408 -0.88 8.58 6.23
CA TYR A 408 -0.21 8.33 7.52
C TYR A 408 1.07 7.51 7.37
N ARG A 409 1.23 6.76 6.28
CA ARG A 409 2.34 5.83 6.05
C ARG A 409 3.09 6.12 4.76
N ALA A 410 4.30 5.56 4.65
CA ALA A 410 5.03 5.52 3.40
C ALA A 410 4.28 4.73 2.33
N MET A 411 4.43 5.14 1.09
CA MET A 411 3.89 4.48 -0.10
C MET A 411 5.03 3.97 -0.96
N TYR A 412 4.84 2.81 -1.57
CA TYR A 412 5.89 2.09 -2.29
C TYR A 412 5.42 1.71 -3.70
N VAL A 413 6.30 1.84 -4.68
CA VAL A 413 6.11 1.30 -6.02
C VAL A 413 7.43 0.76 -6.55
N PRO A 414 7.47 -0.44 -7.16
CA PRO A 414 8.69 -0.98 -7.73
C PRO A 414 9.08 -0.28 -9.03
N LEU A 415 10.39 -0.26 -9.32
CA LEU A 415 10.94 0.13 -10.61
C LEU A 415 11.51 -1.08 -11.31
N PHE A 416 11.27 -1.16 -12.63
CA PHE A 416 11.72 -2.24 -13.52
C PHE A 416 12.66 -1.68 -14.59
N GLU A 417 13.79 -1.19 -14.20
CA GLU A 417 14.73 -0.58 -15.12
C GLU A 417 15.61 -1.62 -15.81
N GLU A 418 15.41 -1.83 -17.12
CA GLU A 418 16.42 -2.44 -17.98
C GLU A 418 17.22 -1.41 -18.81
N ASN A 419 16.80 -0.15 -18.87
CA ASN A 419 17.32 0.83 -19.80
C ASN A 419 17.72 2.19 -19.21
N TYR A 420 17.90 2.29 -17.89
CA TYR A 420 18.41 3.52 -17.29
C TYR A 420 19.93 3.56 -17.12
N ALA A 421 20.62 2.55 -17.61
CA ALA A 421 22.07 2.49 -17.55
C ALA A 421 22.68 3.16 -18.76
N LEU A 422 22.56 4.48 -18.85
CA LEU A 422 23.59 5.22 -19.55
C LEU A 422 24.31 6.07 -18.51
N THR A 423 25.31 5.47 -17.87
CA THR A 423 26.33 6.21 -17.11
C THR A 423 26.85 7.38 -17.94
N GLU A 424 26.91 7.22 -19.26
CA GLU A 424 27.24 8.24 -20.24
C GLU A 424 26.32 9.50 -20.18
N ASP A 425 25.04 9.33 -19.81
CA ASP A 425 24.13 10.50 -19.71
C ASP A 425 24.36 11.35 -18.44
N ALA A 426 24.97 10.80 -17.42
CA ALA A 426 25.16 11.45 -16.12
C ALA A 426 26.64 11.73 -15.78
N ASP A 427 27.57 11.30 -16.62
CA ASP A 427 28.98 11.67 -16.58
C ASP A 427 29.15 13.00 -17.30
N PHE A 428 28.85 14.09 -16.59
CA PHE A 428 28.84 15.44 -17.20
C PHE A 428 30.21 16.02 -17.39
N ASN A 429 31.26 15.47 -16.77
CA ASN A 429 32.63 15.89 -16.90
C ASN A 429 33.46 15.01 -17.83
N ASP A 430 32.89 13.94 -18.40
CA ASP A 430 33.50 12.95 -19.30
C ASP A 430 34.74 12.26 -18.69
N ASP A 431 34.77 12.03 -17.37
CA ASP A 431 35.89 11.36 -16.70
C ASP A 431 35.73 9.83 -16.59
N GLY A 432 34.57 9.31 -17.01
CA GLY A 432 34.23 7.91 -17.03
C GLY A 432 33.62 7.38 -15.72
N TYR A 433 33.31 8.26 -14.78
CA TYR A 433 32.67 7.93 -13.51
C TYR A 433 31.51 8.89 -13.25
N VAL A 434 30.39 8.38 -12.76
CA VAL A 434 29.28 9.21 -12.24
C VAL A 434 29.45 9.37 -10.74
N ASN A 435 29.74 10.60 -10.28
CA ASN A 435 30.14 10.86 -8.90
C ASN A 435 29.71 12.27 -8.40
N GLU A 436 30.28 12.69 -7.26
CA GLU A 436 30.00 13.99 -6.63
C GLU A 436 30.33 15.19 -7.54
N GLU A 437 31.33 15.09 -8.43
CA GLU A 437 31.70 16.17 -9.32
C GLU A 437 30.62 16.41 -10.36
N ASP A 438 30.02 15.36 -10.91
CA ASP A 438 28.89 15.44 -11.84
C ASP A 438 27.63 15.95 -11.16
N TYR A 439 27.39 15.51 -9.92
CA TYR A 439 26.28 16.05 -9.14
C TYR A 439 26.39 17.55 -8.94
N GLN A 440 27.59 18.06 -8.68
CA GLN A 440 27.80 19.50 -8.55
C GLN A 440 27.56 20.24 -9.88
N LEU A 441 28.00 19.67 -11.00
CA LEU A 441 27.72 20.21 -12.33
C LEU A 441 26.21 20.27 -12.61
N LEU A 442 25.48 19.20 -12.34
CA LEU A 442 24.02 19.18 -12.46
C LEU A 442 23.38 20.29 -11.60
N MET A 443 23.79 20.41 -10.34
CA MET A 443 23.24 21.40 -9.41
C MET A 443 23.55 22.86 -9.83
N GLU A 444 24.65 23.11 -10.51
CA GLU A 444 24.97 24.43 -11.08
C GLU A 444 24.03 24.80 -12.23
N HIS A 445 23.47 23.81 -12.92
CA HIS A 445 22.54 24.01 -14.05
C HIS A 445 21.05 23.89 -13.65
N MET A 446 20.76 23.69 -12.38
CA MET A 446 19.38 23.62 -11.89
C MET A 446 18.59 24.89 -12.29
N PHE A 447 17.35 24.65 -12.68
CA PHE A 447 16.40 25.68 -13.10
C PHE A 447 16.79 26.43 -14.38
N THR A 448 17.49 25.74 -15.27
CA THR A 448 17.88 26.28 -16.59
C THR A 448 17.31 25.42 -17.73
N TYR A 449 17.33 25.98 -18.94
CA TYR A 449 16.99 25.26 -20.18
C TYR A 449 18.29 24.75 -20.87
N ASP A 450 19.08 23.99 -20.15
CA ASP A 450 20.31 23.39 -20.68
C ASP A 450 20.13 21.91 -21.00
N SER A 451 19.92 21.60 -22.27
CA SER A 451 19.66 20.24 -22.73
C SER A 451 20.80 19.25 -22.49
N ASN A 452 22.00 19.71 -22.10
CA ASN A 452 23.11 18.81 -21.78
C ASN A 452 22.95 18.18 -20.39
N TYR A 453 22.22 18.86 -19.50
CA TYR A 453 21.96 18.44 -18.14
C TYR A 453 20.51 17.98 -17.93
N ASP A 454 19.65 18.11 -18.95
CA ASP A 454 18.32 17.51 -18.98
C ASP A 454 18.44 16.01 -19.31
N ILE A 455 18.47 15.21 -18.29
CA ILE A 455 18.54 13.75 -18.35
C ILE A 455 17.26 13.07 -17.91
N SER A 456 16.22 13.84 -17.64
CA SER A 456 14.88 13.32 -17.29
C SER A 456 14.29 12.46 -18.42
N ILE A 457 13.35 11.56 -18.08
CA ILE A 457 12.65 10.76 -19.08
C ILE A 457 11.12 10.87 -18.85
N PRO A 458 10.41 11.39 -19.84
CA PRO A 458 10.94 12.00 -21.09
C PRO A 458 11.70 13.31 -20.82
N ARG A 459 12.70 13.62 -21.63
CA ARG A 459 13.38 14.93 -21.55
C ARG A 459 12.38 16.03 -21.86
N ASP A 460 12.28 17.02 -20.99
CA ASP A 460 11.34 18.15 -21.13
C ASP A 460 12.00 19.48 -21.52
N GLY A 461 13.32 19.48 -21.59
CA GLY A 461 14.15 20.64 -21.96
C GLY A 461 14.47 21.56 -20.81
N TYR A 462 14.15 21.18 -19.57
CA TYR A 462 14.36 21.99 -18.38
C TYR A 462 15.05 21.17 -17.30
N VAL A 463 16.14 21.69 -16.73
CA VAL A 463 16.90 21.00 -15.67
C VAL A 463 16.26 21.26 -14.32
N ASP A 464 15.70 20.21 -13.74
CA ASP A 464 15.02 20.31 -12.46
C ASP A 464 15.24 19.06 -11.57
N HIS A 465 14.36 18.83 -10.64
CA HIS A 465 14.47 17.71 -9.71
C HIS A 465 14.27 16.33 -10.39
N GLU A 466 13.65 16.27 -11.56
CA GLU A 466 13.55 15.02 -12.32
C GLU A 466 14.93 14.57 -12.79
N ASP A 467 15.77 15.53 -13.22
CA ASP A 467 17.16 15.27 -13.59
C ASP A 467 18.01 14.87 -12.39
N VAL A 468 17.83 15.56 -11.26
CA VAL A 468 18.51 15.19 -10.00
C VAL A 468 18.11 13.78 -9.57
N THR A 469 16.82 13.46 -9.67
CA THR A 469 16.30 12.13 -9.34
C THR A 469 16.95 11.08 -10.23
N ARG A 470 16.97 11.32 -11.56
CA ARG A 470 17.59 10.41 -12.51
C ARG A 470 19.10 10.30 -12.29
N PHE A 471 19.78 11.40 -12.05
CA PHE A 471 21.20 11.41 -11.73
C PHE A 471 21.52 10.50 -10.53
N LEU A 472 20.80 10.67 -9.44
CA LEU A 472 20.98 9.85 -8.23
C LEU A 472 20.70 8.37 -8.49
N MET A 473 19.76 8.04 -9.37
CA MET A 473 19.52 6.66 -9.81
C MET A 473 20.72 6.08 -10.55
N ILE A 474 21.27 6.84 -11.50
CA ILE A 474 22.44 6.42 -12.28
C ILE A 474 23.66 6.29 -11.37
N TRP A 475 23.92 7.29 -10.54
CA TRP A 475 25.05 7.30 -9.60
C TRP A 475 25.03 6.09 -8.68
N ASN A 476 23.87 5.78 -8.09
CA ASN A 476 23.72 4.62 -7.23
C ASN A 476 23.78 3.26 -7.99
N SER A 477 23.66 3.27 -9.31
CA SER A 477 23.74 2.05 -10.13
C SER A 477 25.13 1.82 -10.72
N ALA A 478 26.02 2.82 -10.63
CA ALA A 478 27.36 2.79 -11.24
C ALA A 478 28.44 2.12 -10.34
N ASP A 479 28.15 1.87 -9.07
CA ASP A 479 28.98 1.12 -8.11
C ASP A 479 28.58 -0.35 -8.06
#